data_16a5623b4a549c81296978edb4826aee
#
_entry.id   16a5623b4a549c81296978edb4826aee
#
_cell.length_a   1.000
_cell.length_b   1.000
_cell.length_c   1.000
_cell.angle_alpha   90.00
_cell.angle_beta   90.00
_cell.angle_gamma   90.00
#
_symmetry.space_group_name_H-M   'P 1'
#
loop_
_entity.id
_entity.type
_entity.pdbx_description
1 polymer ?
#
loop_
_entity_poly.entity_id
_entity_poly.type
_entity_poly.pdbx_seq_one_letter_code
_entity_poly.pdbx_strand_id
1 'polypeptide(L)'
;MKALKRNDRLDVQYIKTDAELDCSKLKGNTDVILLWENSPFGMPSELNGIKDLEIPVISRVTDPSRAKASKILNEKWDIDYYFNFFSESFFHDLYPKDFKYKTIFYGVESSLFENLKPFNDRIKKRILNSGNIGNDKFISKIINDVRNPKWNTYRCKVLRTKCSKLDYVDYTRTLEHNFVSDDYPLLLEKYQAVIAADTYSPIQKYWEMPAAGCLTFMEMTEKNHGKHIGFKDNETSIFINEKNYEEKFHEYLSDVENKKWEEIANNGKNFAIKNFNNDLGADHLADLMQELI
;
A
#
# COMPACT_ATOMS: atom_id res chain seq x y z
N MET A 1 5.41 -1.93 -12.24
CA MET A 1 5.82 -2.63 -13.49
C MET A 1 6.05 -1.68 -14.67
N LYS A 2 5.10 -0.81 -15.07
CA LYS A 2 5.31 0.16 -16.18
C LYS A 2 6.54 1.05 -15.94
N ALA A 3 6.73 1.56 -14.72
CA ALA A 3 7.85 2.41 -14.35
C ALA A 3 9.22 1.71 -14.48
N LEU A 4 9.32 0.44 -14.12
CA LEU A 4 10.57 -0.31 -14.32
C LEU A 4 10.97 -0.39 -15.79
N LYS A 5 10.00 -0.52 -16.71
CA LYS A 5 10.26 -0.49 -18.16
C LYS A 5 10.64 0.88 -18.70
N ARG A 6 10.22 1.97 -18.01
CA ARG A 6 10.58 3.34 -18.41
C ARG A 6 11.96 3.77 -17.88
N ASN A 7 12.47 3.03 -16.91
CA ASN A 7 13.76 3.34 -16.30
C ASN A 7 14.90 2.97 -17.27
N ASP A 8 15.67 3.94 -17.68
CA ASP A 8 16.76 3.80 -18.68
C ASP A 8 17.98 3.02 -18.17
N ARG A 9 18.04 2.79 -16.83
CA ARG A 9 19.09 2.00 -16.18
C ARG A 9 18.78 0.49 -16.16
N LEU A 10 17.56 0.08 -16.56
CA LEU A 10 17.07 -1.28 -16.44
C LEU A 10 16.63 -1.85 -17.80
N ASP A 11 17.18 -2.99 -18.18
CA ASP A 11 16.60 -3.83 -19.24
C ASP A 11 15.71 -4.90 -18.61
N VAL A 12 14.38 -4.72 -18.71
CA VAL A 12 13.41 -5.51 -17.95
C VAL A 12 12.72 -6.55 -18.79
N GLN A 13 13.00 -7.79 -18.49
CA GLN A 13 12.28 -8.95 -19.02
C GLN A 13 11.19 -9.41 -18.03
N TYR A 14 9.92 -9.46 -18.47
CA TYR A 14 8.83 -10.01 -17.67
C TYR A 14 8.58 -11.46 -18.00
N ILE A 15 8.70 -12.30 -16.99
CA ILE A 15 8.34 -13.71 -17.08
C ILE A 15 7.08 -13.93 -16.25
N LYS A 16 6.00 -14.26 -16.92
CA LYS A 16 4.76 -14.69 -16.27
C LYS A 16 4.68 -16.21 -16.39
N THR A 17 4.66 -16.89 -15.25
CA THR A 17 4.50 -18.33 -15.18
C THR A 17 3.50 -18.70 -14.11
N ASP A 18 2.72 -19.71 -14.39
CA ASP A 18 1.62 -20.14 -13.52
C ASP A 18 1.98 -21.36 -12.66
N ALA A 19 3.06 -22.05 -12.91
CA ALA A 19 3.46 -23.24 -12.16
C ALA A 19 4.97 -23.25 -11.85
N GLU A 20 5.76 -23.71 -12.80
CA GLU A 20 7.20 -23.92 -12.63
C GLU A 20 7.98 -23.07 -13.63
N LEU A 21 9.12 -22.57 -13.20
CA LEU A 21 10.10 -21.90 -14.06
C LEU A 21 11.42 -22.64 -13.94
N ASP A 22 11.97 -23.07 -15.06
CA ASP A 22 13.37 -23.51 -15.19
C ASP A 22 14.26 -22.26 -15.26
N CYS A 23 14.91 -21.96 -14.14
CA CYS A 23 15.75 -20.77 -14.01
C CYS A 23 17.10 -20.91 -14.72
N SER A 24 17.52 -22.10 -15.15
CA SER A 24 18.77 -22.31 -15.89
C SER A 24 18.84 -21.46 -17.16
N LYS A 25 17.68 -21.12 -17.74
CA LYS A 25 17.53 -20.26 -18.94
C LYS A 25 17.91 -18.79 -18.69
N LEU A 26 17.99 -18.36 -17.43
CA LEU A 26 18.36 -17.00 -17.05
C LEU A 26 19.88 -16.80 -16.97
N LYS A 27 20.64 -17.89 -16.89
CA LYS A 27 22.10 -17.85 -16.74
C LYS A 27 22.77 -17.12 -17.91
N GLY A 28 23.58 -16.13 -17.59
CA GLY A 28 24.34 -15.34 -18.56
C GLY A 28 23.54 -14.26 -19.30
N ASN A 29 22.22 -14.13 -19.02
CA ASN A 29 21.36 -13.13 -19.64
C ASN A 29 20.62 -12.27 -18.61
N THR A 30 20.92 -12.44 -17.32
CA THR A 30 20.22 -11.78 -16.22
C THR A 30 21.22 -11.45 -15.12
N ASP A 31 21.23 -10.20 -14.68
CA ASP A 31 22.10 -9.73 -13.59
C ASP A 31 21.39 -9.80 -12.23
N VAL A 32 20.06 -9.63 -12.19
CA VAL A 32 19.25 -9.64 -10.96
C VAL A 32 17.88 -10.26 -11.24
N ILE A 33 17.40 -11.07 -10.33
CA ILE A 33 16.02 -11.62 -10.37
C ILE A 33 15.13 -10.84 -9.41
N LEU A 34 14.06 -10.23 -9.92
CA LEU A 34 13.07 -9.52 -9.13
C LEU A 34 11.77 -10.33 -9.00
N LEU A 35 11.49 -10.82 -7.80
CA LEU A 35 10.24 -11.50 -7.47
C LEU A 35 9.19 -10.47 -7.01
N TRP A 36 8.36 -10.03 -7.96
CA TRP A 36 7.31 -9.04 -7.66
C TRP A 36 6.14 -9.63 -6.89
N GLU A 37 5.72 -10.84 -7.23
CA GLU A 37 4.70 -11.60 -6.51
C GLU A 37 5.35 -12.77 -5.76
N ASN A 38 5.62 -12.57 -4.48
CA ASN A 38 6.17 -13.57 -3.60
C ASN A 38 5.11 -14.00 -2.58
N SER A 39 4.35 -15.02 -2.91
CA SER A 39 3.33 -15.56 -2.03
C SER A 39 3.33 -17.09 -2.10
N PRO A 40 3.24 -17.79 -0.97
CA PRO A 40 3.16 -19.26 -0.96
C PRO A 40 1.91 -19.81 -1.68
N PHE A 41 0.94 -18.95 -1.98
CA PHE A 41 -0.24 -19.25 -2.77
C PHE A 41 -0.23 -18.52 -4.13
N GLY A 42 0.88 -17.84 -4.43
CA GLY A 42 1.10 -17.13 -5.68
C GLY A 42 1.89 -17.96 -6.66
N MET A 43 2.08 -17.41 -7.81
CA MET A 43 2.78 -18.00 -8.94
C MET A 43 4.13 -17.30 -9.12
N PRO A 44 5.19 -18.00 -9.44
CA PRO A 44 5.31 -19.45 -9.63
C PRO A 44 5.34 -20.24 -8.32
N SER A 45 4.93 -21.50 -8.37
CA SER A 45 5.04 -22.42 -7.23
C SER A 45 6.45 -22.97 -7.05
N GLU A 46 7.20 -23.10 -8.15
CA GLU A 46 8.57 -23.62 -8.20
C GLU A 46 9.46 -22.75 -9.10
N LEU A 47 10.67 -22.46 -8.60
CA LEU A 47 11.77 -21.81 -9.32
C LEU A 47 12.94 -22.78 -9.37
N ASN A 48 12.90 -23.71 -10.32
CA ASN A 48 13.86 -24.81 -10.42
C ASN A 48 15.26 -24.29 -10.78
N GLY A 49 16.26 -24.60 -9.95
CA GLY A 49 17.66 -24.20 -10.17
C GLY A 49 17.98 -22.74 -9.86
N ILE A 50 17.08 -21.97 -9.20
CA ILE A 50 17.34 -20.55 -8.90
C ILE A 50 18.60 -20.37 -8.03
N LYS A 51 18.84 -21.25 -7.07
CA LYS A 51 20.02 -21.19 -6.18
C LYS A 51 21.34 -21.47 -6.89
N ASP A 52 21.28 -22.18 -8.01
CA ASP A 52 22.47 -22.59 -8.78
C ASP A 52 22.94 -21.48 -9.74
N LEU A 53 22.20 -20.37 -9.81
CA LEU A 53 22.51 -19.30 -10.75
C LEU A 53 23.58 -18.34 -10.27
N GLU A 54 23.80 -18.23 -8.95
CA GLU A 54 24.66 -17.21 -8.33
C GLU A 54 24.28 -15.76 -8.75
N ILE A 55 23.00 -15.54 -9.00
CA ILE A 55 22.41 -14.24 -9.40
C ILE A 55 21.63 -13.70 -8.21
N PRO A 56 21.79 -12.43 -7.81
CA PRO A 56 21.04 -11.84 -6.71
C PRO A 56 19.53 -11.93 -6.91
N VAL A 57 18.80 -12.32 -5.87
CA VAL A 57 17.35 -12.43 -5.86
C VAL A 57 16.75 -11.39 -4.91
N ILE A 58 16.00 -10.45 -5.47
CA ILE A 58 15.26 -9.44 -4.71
C ILE A 58 13.78 -9.81 -4.68
N SER A 59 13.14 -9.70 -3.53
CA SER A 59 11.72 -10.03 -3.41
C SER A 59 10.91 -8.92 -2.77
N ARG A 60 9.76 -8.63 -3.36
CA ARG A 60 8.76 -7.78 -2.73
C ARG A 60 8.07 -8.52 -1.59
N VAL A 61 8.05 -7.93 -0.41
CA VAL A 61 7.20 -8.42 0.69
C VAL A 61 5.73 -8.18 0.33
N THR A 62 4.90 -9.18 0.50
CA THR A 62 3.47 -9.07 0.21
C THR A 62 2.68 -8.61 1.45
N ASP A 63 1.97 -9.52 2.10
CA ASP A 63 1.11 -9.23 3.23
C ASP A 63 1.83 -9.56 4.55
N PRO A 64 1.89 -8.63 5.52
CA PRO A 64 2.49 -8.89 6.83
C PRO A 64 1.93 -10.13 7.55
N SER A 65 0.67 -10.47 7.31
CA SER A 65 0.05 -11.68 7.87
C SER A 65 0.71 -12.98 7.39
N ARG A 66 1.50 -12.92 6.31
CA ARG A 66 2.16 -14.07 5.66
C ARG A 66 3.65 -14.17 5.98
N ALA A 67 4.18 -13.38 6.91
CA ALA A 67 5.61 -13.36 7.24
C ALA A 67 6.21 -14.76 7.55
N LYS A 68 5.43 -15.64 8.20
CA LYS A 68 5.88 -17.03 8.45
C LYS A 68 6.12 -17.82 7.17
N ALA A 69 5.30 -17.60 6.14
CA ALA A 69 5.44 -18.29 4.87
C ALA A 69 6.63 -17.74 4.06
N SER A 70 6.93 -16.46 4.20
CA SER A 70 8.11 -15.86 3.55
C SER A 70 9.43 -16.47 4.02
N LYS A 71 9.51 -16.94 5.27
CA LYS A 71 10.70 -17.69 5.75
C LYS A 71 10.94 -18.97 4.94
N ILE A 72 9.87 -19.73 4.66
CA ILE A 72 9.95 -20.94 3.85
C ILE A 72 10.43 -20.61 2.42
N LEU A 73 9.90 -19.51 1.85
CA LEU A 73 10.31 -19.07 0.51
C LEU A 73 11.77 -18.58 0.49
N ASN A 74 12.23 -17.94 1.56
CA ASN A 74 13.62 -17.53 1.69
C ASN A 74 14.56 -18.76 1.67
N GLU A 75 14.25 -19.78 2.48
CA GLU A 75 15.00 -21.02 2.52
C GLU A 75 14.96 -21.76 1.16
N LYS A 76 13.85 -21.65 0.44
CA LYS A 76 13.63 -22.32 -0.84
C LYS A 76 14.35 -21.64 -2.00
N TRP A 77 14.37 -20.31 -2.04
CA TRP A 77 14.81 -19.52 -3.21
C TRP A 77 16.04 -18.66 -2.95
N ASP A 78 16.62 -18.71 -1.76
CA ASP A 78 17.81 -17.96 -1.36
C ASP A 78 17.70 -16.46 -1.67
N ILE A 79 16.68 -15.82 -1.07
CA ILE A 79 16.38 -14.42 -1.33
C ILE A 79 17.42 -13.54 -0.61
N ASP A 80 18.15 -12.73 -1.37
CA ASP A 80 19.21 -11.85 -0.87
C ASP A 80 18.66 -10.60 -0.21
N TYR A 81 17.56 -10.06 -0.75
CA TYR A 81 17.02 -8.78 -0.30
C TYR A 81 15.49 -8.70 -0.42
N TYR A 82 14.88 -8.09 0.58
CA TYR A 82 13.46 -7.79 0.57
C TYR A 82 13.21 -6.28 0.44
N PHE A 83 12.10 -5.90 -0.15
CA PHE A 83 11.64 -4.51 -0.17
C PHE A 83 10.13 -4.41 -0.08
N ASN A 84 9.65 -3.30 0.46
CA ASN A 84 8.27 -2.82 0.40
C ASN A 84 8.24 -1.41 1.00
N PHE A 85 7.06 -0.83 1.12
CA PHE A 85 6.84 0.49 1.73
C PHE A 85 6.73 0.47 3.27
N PHE A 86 6.90 -0.66 3.93
CA PHE A 86 6.92 -0.74 5.40
C PHE A 86 8.17 -0.05 5.97
N SER A 87 8.08 0.45 7.22
CA SER A 87 9.29 0.83 7.93
C SER A 87 10.15 -0.40 8.24
N GLU A 88 11.46 -0.22 8.27
CA GLU A 88 12.38 -1.30 8.59
C GLU A 88 12.09 -1.92 9.97
N SER A 89 11.76 -1.09 10.97
CA SER A 89 11.37 -1.56 12.30
C SER A 89 10.13 -2.46 12.24
N PHE A 90 9.09 -2.07 11.49
CA PHE A 90 7.90 -2.90 11.34
C PHE A 90 8.18 -4.19 10.57
N PHE A 91 9.01 -4.14 9.55
CA PHE A 91 9.45 -5.36 8.86
C PHE A 91 10.09 -6.33 9.84
N HIS A 92 11.07 -5.89 10.62
CA HIS A 92 11.79 -6.75 11.58
C HIS A 92 11.01 -7.13 12.84
N ASP A 93 9.85 -6.56 13.08
CA ASP A 93 8.89 -7.08 14.09
C ASP A 93 8.19 -8.37 13.61
N LEU A 94 8.22 -8.65 12.33
CA LEU A 94 7.51 -9.77 11.69
C LEU A 94 8.46 -10.78 11.05
N TYR A 95 9.56 -10.31 10.47
CA TYR A 95 10.55 -11.10 9.73
C TYR A 95 11.83 -11.28 10.55
N PRO A 96 12.61 -12.34 10.27
CA PRO A 96 13.92 -12.56 10.90
C PRO A 96 14.83 -11.33 10.79
N LYS A 97 15.66 -11.11 11.81
CA LYS A 97 16.56 -9.95 11.88
C LYS A 97 17.73 -10.00 10.90
N ASP A 98 18.05 -11.18 10.41
CA ASP A 98 19.08 -11.45 9.40
C ASP A 98 18.60 -11.23 7.96
N PHE A 99 17.29 -11.07 7.73
CA PHE A 99 16.78 -10.72 6.42
C PHE A 99 17.12 -9.28 6.09
N LYS A 100 17.78 -9.04 4.96
CA LYS A 100 18.07 -7.69 4.47
C LYS A 100 16.80 -7.07 3.91
N TYR A 101 16.55 -5.82 4.26
CA TYR A 101 15.33 -5.11 3.86
C TYR A 101 15.60 -3.65 3.53
N LYS A 102 14.91 -3.12 2.52
CA LYS A 102 14.94 -1.69 2.15
C LYS A 102 13.51 -1.16 2.00
N THR A 103 13.21 -0.05 2.66
CA THR A 103 11.96 0.66 2.45
C THR A 103 12.00 1.36 1.09
N ILE A 104 11.10 0.98 0.19
CA ILE A 104 10.94 1.60 -1.12
C ILE A 104 9.47 1.94 -1.32
N PHE A 105 9.18 3.22 -1.52
CA PHE A 105 7.82 3.69 -1.79
C PHE A 105 7.51 3.61 -3.28
N TYR A 106 6.27 3.24 -3.59
CA TYR A 106 5.68 3.15 -4.93
C TYR A 106 4.16 3.12 -4.81
N GLY A 107 3.45 3.19 -5.92
CA GLY A 107 1.99 3.01 -5.97
C GLY A 107 1.25 4.17 -6.64
N VAL A 108 1.92 5.32 -6.88
CA VAL A 108 1.35 6.44 -7.61
C VAL A 108 1.89 6.43 -9.05
N GLU A 109 1.08 6.04 -10.00
CA GLU A 109 1.36 6.26 -11.43
C GLU A 109 0.88 7.66 -11.80
N SER A 110 1.81 8.61 -11.88
CA SER A 110 1.51 10.05 -11.96
C SER A 110 0.48 10.41 -13.04
N SER A 111 0.58 9.76 -14.20
CA SER A 111 -0.34 10.00 -15.33
C SER A 111 -1.81 9.68 -15.02
N LEU A 112 -2.09 8.81 -14.06
CA LEU A 112 -3.46 8.48 -13.64
C LEU A 112 -4.08 9.52 -12.69
N PHE A 113 -3.25 10.42 -12.12
CA PHE A 113 -3.66 11.43 -11.15
C PHE A 113 -3.61 12.87 -11.68
N GLU A 114 -3.29 13.04 -12.97
CA GLU A 114 -3.22 14.35 -13.60
C GLU A 114 -4.65 14.87 -13.84
N ASN A 115 -5.33 14.85 -14.74
CA ASN A 115 -6.56 15.51 -15.15
C ASN A 115 -7.81 15.11 -14.34
N LEU A 116 -7.68 14.96 -13.03
CA LEU A 116 -8.81 14.66 -12.17
C LEU A 116 -9.66 15.91 -11.88
N LYS A 117 -10.91 15.66 -11.54
CA LYS A 117 -11.91 16.69 -11.23
C LYS A 117 -11.40 17.65 -10.15
N PRO A 118 -11.53 18.98 -10.32
CA PRO A 118 -11.14 19.96 -9.31
C PRO A 118 -11.81 19.70 -7.96
N PHE A 119 -11.13 20.04 -6.85
CA PHE A 119 -11.60 19.77 -5.50
C PHE A 119 -13.00 20.33 -5.24
N ASN A 120 -13.26 21.57 -5.66
CA ASN A 120 -14.53 22.26 -5.41
C ASN A 120 -15.74 21.72 -6.20
N ASP A 121 -15.49 20.92 -7.26
CA ASP A 121 -16.52 20.31 -8.10
C ASP A 121 -16.93 18.90 -7.64
N ARG A 122 -16.32 18.43 -6.54
CA ARG A 122 -16.54 17.09 -5.99
C ARG A 122 -17.68 17.06 -4.98
N ILE A 123 -18.14 15.86 -4.63
CA ILE A 123 -19.18 15.65 -3.61
C ILE A 123 -18.68 16.20 -2.28
N LYS A 124 -19.43 17.15 -1.72
CA LYS A 124 -19.27 17.74 -0.39
C LYS A 124 -20.18 17.03 0.61
N LYS A 125 -19.97 17.25 1.90
CA LYS A 125 -20.82 16.72 2.99
C LYS A 125 -20.96 15.19 3.04
N ARG A 126 -20.14 14.47 2.27
CA ARG A 126 -20.01 13.02 2.30
C ARG A 126 -18.52 12.66 2.36
N ILE A 127 -18.18 11.57 3.03
CA ILE A 127 -16.81 11.09 3.16
C ILE A 127 -16.75 9.68 2.58
N LEU A 128 -15.84 9.42 1.63
CA LEU A 128 -15.70 8.10 1.04
C LEU A 128 -14.85 7.20 1.94
N ASN A 129 -15.36 6.02 2.23
CA ASN A 129 -14.65 4.92 2.87
C ASN A 129 -14.61 3.71 1.92
N SER A 130 -13.54 3.56 1.16
CA SER A 130 -13.40 2.49 0.17
C SER A 130 -12.54 1.34 0.68
N GLY A 131 -12.93 0.11 0.34
CA GLY A 131 -12.16 -1.11 0.62
C GLY A 131 -12.80 -2.00 1.70
N ASN A 132 -12.17 -3.11 1.98
CA ASN A 132 -12.71 -4.11 2.90
C ASN A 132 -12.78 -3.59 4.34
N ILE A 133 -13.85 -3.93 5.04
CA ILE A 133 -14.05 -3.72 6.48
C ILE A 133 -13.99 -5.05 7.22
N GLY A 134 -13.86 -4.99 8.52
CA GLY A 134 -13.91 -6.15 9.39
C GLY A 134 -15.34 -6.61 9.69
N ASN A 135 -15.51 -7.87 9.99
CA ASN A 135 -16.76 -8.39 10.52
C ASN A 135 -16.83 -8.13 12.03
N ASP A 136 -17.70 -7.21 12.43
CA ASP A 136 -17.83 -6.75 13.82
C ASP A 136 -18.93 -7.45 14.62
N LYS A 137 -19.62 -8.43 14.03
CA LYS A 137 -20.59 -9.26 14.74
C LYS A 137 -19.91 -9.99 15.91
N PHE A 138 -20.50 -9.92 17.09
CA PHE A 138 -19.91 -10.41 18.34
C PHE A 138 -19.34 -11.84 18.25
N ILE A 139 -20.14 -12.78 17.73
CA ILE A 139 -19.72 -14.19 17.56
C ILE A 139 -18.55 -14.30 16.58
N SER A 140 -18.59 -13.55 15.47
CA SER A 140 -17.52 -13.54 14.48
C SER A 140 -16.21 -13.00 15.03
N LYS A 141 -16.27 -11.98 15.88
CA LYS A 141 -15.09 -11.46 16.58
C LYS A 141 -14.45 -12.53 17.47
N ILE A 142 -15.23 -13.20 18.30
CA ILE A 142 -14.73 -14.27 19.18
C ILE A 142 -14.07 -15.37 18.35
N ILE A 143 -14.75 -15.87 17.33
CA ILE A 143 -14.20 -16.92 16.46
C ILE A 143 -12.90 -16.48 15.79
N ASN A 144 -12.87 -15.27 15.26
CA ASN A 144 -11.69 -14.72 14.59
C ASN A 144 -10.55 -14.48 15.58
N ASP A 145 -10.84 -14.02 16.79
CA ASP A 145 -9.84 -13.81 17.84
C ASP A 145 -9.22 -15.12 18.32
N VAL A 146 -9.99 -16.20 18.35
CA VAL A 146 -9.46 -17.55 18.67
C VAL A 146 -8.63 -18.11 17.52
N ARG A 147 -9.10 -17.98 16.26
CA ARG A 147 -8.41 -18.54 15.08
C ARG A 147 -7.15 -17.78 14.69
N ASN A 148 -7.22 -16.47 14.74
CA ASN A 148 -6.11 -15.58 14.41
C ASN A 148 -6.14 -14.33 15.29
N PRO A 149 -5.60 -14.40 16.51
CA PRO A 149 -5.68 -13.30 17.47
C PRO A 149 -4.93 -12.05 17.03
N LYS A 150 -3.93 -12.18 16.15
CA LYS A 150 -3.09 -11.07 15.71
C LYS A 150 -3.57 -10.43 14.40
N TRP A 151 -3.95 -11.23 13.41
CA TRP A 151 -4.17 -10.80 12.03
C TRP A 151 -5.59 -11.04 11.50
N ASN A 152 -6.60 -11.03 12.36
CA ASN A 152 -7.97 -11.17 11.86
C ASN A 152 -8.48 -9.87 11.20
N THR A 153 -9.41 -10.03 10.26
CA THR A 153 -9.93 -8.94 9.42
C THR A 153 -10.52 -7.78 10.22
N TYR A 154 -11.13 -8.05 11.37
CA TYR A 154 -11.68 -6.98 12.23
C TYR A 154 -10.56 -6.17 12.87
N ARG A 155 -9.56 -6.83 13.50
CA ARG A 155 -8.46 -6.16 14.18
C ARG A 155 -7.58 -5.33 13.24
N CYS A 156 -7.44 -5.78 12.01
CA CYS A 156 -6.71 -5.00 10.98
C CYS A 156 -7.47 -3.76 10.51
N LYS A 157 -8.79 -3.66 10.74
CA LYS A 157 -9.64 -2.63 10.11
C LYS A 157 -10.64 -2.00 11.08
N VAL A 158 -10.24 -1.85 12.34
CA VAL A 158 -11.15 -1.37 13.41
C VAL A 158 -11.75 -0.02 13.06
N LEU A 159 -10.91 0.98 12.82
CA LEU A 159 -11.38 2.35 12.55
C LEU A 159 -12.22 2.42 11.26
N ARG A 160 -11.75 1.78 10.18
CA ARG A 160 -12.51 1.71 8.93
C ARG A 160 -13.89 1.09 9.10
N THR A 161 -13.99 0.03 9.94
CA THR A 161 -15.26 -0.63 10.24
C THR A 161 -16.19 0.28 11.05
N LYS A 162 -15.66 1.07 11.98
CA LYS A 162 -16.45 2.06 12.72
C LYS A 162 -16.96 3.15 11.78
N CYS A 163 -16.09 3.72 10.97
CA CYS A 163 -16.45 4.77 10.02
C CYS A 163 -17.56 4.35 9.03
N SER A 164 -17.58 3.07 8.59
CA SER A 164 -18.58 2.59 7.63
C SER A 164 -20.03 2.59 8.16
N LYS A 165 -20.24 2.88 9.44
CA LYS A 165 -21.56 2.91 10.08
C LYS A 165 -22.15 4.31 10.20
N LEU A 166 -21.39 5.33 9.83
CA LEU A 166 -21.82 6.73 9.95
C LEU A 166 -22.64 7.12 8.74
N ASP A 167 -23.78 7.78 8.96
CA ASP A 167 -24.75 8.12 7.92
C ASP A 167 -24.19 9.05 6.83
N TYR A 168 -23.17 9.84 7.16
CA TYR A 168 -22.48 10.74 6.23
C TYR A 168 -21.26 10.11 5.56
N VAL A 169 -21.01 8.81 5.78
CA VAL A 169 -19.92 8.06 5.15
C VAL A 169 -20.47 7.15 4.06
N ASP A 170 -20.01 7.36 2.83
CA ASP A 170 -20.28 6.46 1.72
C ASP A 170 -19.29 5.32 1.74
N TYR A 171 -19.78 4.12 2.04
CA TYR A 171 -18.96 2.93 2.07
C TYR A 171 -19.09 2.09 0.79
N THR A 172 -17.96 1.68 0.23
CA THR A 172 -17.92 0.73 -0.88
C THR A 172 -16.78 -0.28 -0.72
N ARG A 173 -17.07 -1.56 -0.94
CA ARG A 173 -16.03 -2.61 -0.97
C ARG A 173 -15.23 -2.53 -2.25
N THR A 174 -13.98 -3.02 -2.19
CA THR A 174 -13.05 -2.96 -3.33
C THR A 174 -13.59 -3.59 -4.61
N LEU A 175 -14.38 -4.65 -4.52
CA LEU A 175 -14.91 -5.36 -5.69
C LEU A 175 -16.40 -5.09 -5.97
N GLU A 176 -17.04 -4.19 -5.23
CA GLU A 176 -18.45 -3.83 -5.43
C GLU A 176 -18.62 -2.59 -6.31
N HIS A 177 -17.53 -2.02 -6.80
CA HIS A 177 -17.53 -0.92 -7.76
C HIS A 177 -16.66 -1.26 -8.98
N ASN A 178 -16.93 -0.62 -10.09
CA ASN A 178 -16.19 -0.84 -11.35
C ASN A 178 -14.83 -0.14 -11.40
N PHE A 179 -14.47 0.62 -10.35
CA PHE A 179 -13.24 1.40 -10.27
C PHE A 179 -12.14 0.60 -9.55
N VAL A 180 -11.44 -0.24 -10.29
CA VAL A 180 -10.34 -1.07 -9.79
C VAL A 180 -9.04 -0.76 -10.51
N SER A 181 -7.89 -1.02 -9.89
CA SER A 181 -6.58 -0.79 -10.48
C SER A 181 -6.41 0.64 -11.02
N ASP A 182 -6.13 0.80 -12.29
CA ASP A 182 -5.87 2.09 -12.95
C ASP A 182 -7.10 3.05 -12.93
N ASP A 183 -8.32 2.52 -12.73
CA ASP A 183 -9.54 3.32 -12.62
C ASP A 183 -9.85 3.82 -11.19
N TYR A 184 -9.09 3.41 -10.20
CA TYR A 184 -9.32 3.81 -8.81
C TYR A 184 -9.30 5.34 -8.59
N PRO A 185 -8.43 6.13 -9.23
CA PRO A 185 -8.47 7.58 -9.14
C PRO A 185 -9.79 8.20 -9.60
N LEU A 186 -10.51 7.58 -10.54
CA LEU A 186 -11.84 8.03 -11.01
C LEU A 186 -12.96 7.83 -9.96
N LEU A 187 -12.76 6.92 -9.00
CA LEU A 187 -13.63 6.85 -7.82
C LEU A 187 -13.30 7.99 -6.84
N LEU A 188 -12.02 8.21 -6.60
CA LEU A 188 -11.54 9.19 -5.63
C LEU A 188 -11.90 10.63 -6.04
N GLU A 189 -11.82 10.97 -7.33
CA GLU A 189 -12.16 12.31 -7.83
C GLU A 189 -13.62 12.71 -7.61
N LYS A 190 -14.49 11.77 -7.26
CA LYS A 190 -15.91 12.08 -6.97
C LYS A 190 -16.09 12.75 -5.61
N TYR A 191 -15.16 12.60 -4.67
CA TYR A 191 -15.30 13.04 -3.29
C TYR A 191 -14.24 14.07 -2.93
N GLN A 192 -14.64 15.10 -2.16
CA GLN A 192 -13.66 16.00 -1.55
C GLN A 192 -12.87 15.28 -0.42
N ALA A 193 -13.57 14.47 0.36
CA ALA A 193 -13.03 13.86 1.58
C ALA A 193 -13.08 12.34 1.53
N VAL A 194 -12.00 11.69 1.99
CA VAL A 194 -11.82 10.25 1.96
C VAL A 194 -11.14 9.73 3.23
N ILE A 195 -11.27 8.43 3.53
CA ILE A 195 -10.69 7.80 4.72
C ILE A 195 -9.61 6.80 4.30
N ALA A 196 -8.37 7.05 4.72
CA ALA A 196 -7.25 6.11 4.66
C ALA A 196 -7.00 5.54 6.05
N ALA A 197 -7.46 4.32 6.32
CA ALA A 197 -7.34 3.71 7.62
C ALA A 197 -6.95 2.22 7.53
N ASP A 198 -5.95 1.83 8.32
CA ASP A 198 -5.56 0.45 8.57
C ASP A 198 -4.82 0.38 9.91
N THR A 199 -5.17 -0.59 10.75
CA THR A 199 -4.77 -0.58 12.16
C THR A 199 -3.29 -0.94 12.38
N TYR A 200 -2.67 -1.71 11.48
CA TYR A 200 -1.32 -2.26 11.72
C TYR A 200 -0.24 -1.70 10.82
N SER A 201 -0.57 -1.23 9.63
CA SER A 201 0.40 -0.62 8.72
C SER A 201 -0.26 0.33 7.75
N PRO A 202 0.44 1.36 7.26
CA PRO A 202 -0.02 2.09 6.10
C PRO A 202 -0.20 1.14 4.91
N ILE A 203 -1.19 1.44 4.08
CA ILE A 203 -1.46 0.76 2.83
C ILE A 203 -1.43 1.77 1.69
N GLN A 204 -1.36 1.35 0.45
CA GLN A 204 -1.24 2.25 -0.72
C GLN A 204 -2.25 3.40 -0.73
N LYS A 205 -3.44 3.21 -0.19
CA LYS A 205 -4.46 4.28 -0.05
C LYS A 205 -3.99 5.51 0.71
N TYR A 206 -2.99 5.36 1.59
CA TYR A 206 -2.44 6.50 2.34
C TYR A 206 -1.76 7.54 1.45
N TRP A 207 -1.34 7.17 0.24
CA TRP A 207 -0.79 8.11 -0.74
C TRP A 207 -1.58 8.17 -2.05
N GLU A 208 -2.31 7.12 -2.47
CA GLU A 208 -3.22 7.19 -3.62
C GLU A 208 -4.35 8.21 -3.42
N MET A 209 -4.94 8.25 -2.21
CA MET A 209 -6.02 9.17 -1.89
C MET A 209 -5.58 10.64 -1.90
N PRO A 210 -4.48 11.02 -1.22
CA PRO A 210 -3.93 12.36 -1.38
C PRO A 210 -3.49 12.67 -2.81
N ALA A 211 -2.84 11.74 -3.53
CA ALA A 211 -2.42 11.94 -4.92
C ALA A 211 -3.60 12.30 -5.83
N ALA A 212 -4.79 11.76 -5.56
CA ALA A 212 -6.02 12.15 -6.24
C ALA A 212 -6.54 13.55 -5.85
N GLY A 213 -5.86 14.27 -4.96
CA GLY A 213 -6.26 15.59 -4.48
C GLY A 213 -7.47 15.55 -3.53
N CYS A 214 -7.63 14.48 -2.77
CA CYS A 214 -8.65 14.37 -1.74
C CYS A 214 -8.14 14.88 -0.39
N LEU A 215 -9.00 15.56 0.37
CA LEU A 215 -8.79 15.75 1.79
C LEU A 215 -8.82 14.36 2.45
N THR A 216 -7.66 13.88 2.89
CA THR A 216 -7.54 12.53 3.40
C THR A 216 -7.52 12.51 4.92
N PHE A 217 -8.53 11.88 5.51
CA PHE A 217 -8.55 11.51 6.92
C PHE A 217 -7.74 10.24 7.08
N MET A 218 -6.59 10.36 7.69
CA MET A 218 -5.55 9.33 7.72
C MET A 218 -5.38 8.76 9.12
N GLU A 219 -5.60 7.45 9.28
CA GLU A 219 -5.34 6.80 10.57
C GLU A 219 -3.85 6.83 10.87
N MET A 220 -3.46 7.62 11.90
CA MET A 220 -2.10 7.74 12.36
C MET A 220 -2.01 7.42 13.84
N THR A 221 -1.42 6.27 14.15
CA THR A 221 -1.26 5.76 15.51
C THR A 221 0.14 5.17 15.66
N GLU A 222 0.58 4.97 16.88
CA GLU A 222 1.83 4.22 17.14
C GLU A 222 1.72 2.77 16.65
N LYS A 223 0.51 2.21 16.71
CA LYS A 223 0.24 0.82 16.35
C LYS A 223 0.35 0.56 14.83
N ASN A 224 0.00 1.53 13.99
CA ASN A 224 0.08 1.35 12.55
C ASN A 224 1.42 1.79 11.94
N HIS A 225 2.36 2.24 12.75
CA HIS A 225 3.70 2.65 12.31
C HIS A 225 3.70 3.71 11.19
N GLY A 226 2.60 4.49 11.04
CA GLY A 226 2.40 5.36 9.89
C GLY A 226 3.33 6.58 9.80
N LYS A 227 4.01 6.95 10.89
CA LYS A 227 4.85 8.17 10.93
C LYS A 227 5.96 8.20 9.88
N HIS A 228 6.49 7.03 9.48
CA HIS A 228 7.59 6.94 8.52
C HIS A 228 7.20 7.37 7.09
N ILE A 229 5.91 7.41 6.74
CA ILE A 229 5.47 7.86 5.42
C ILE A 229 5.51 9.39 5.26
N GLY A 230 5.74 10.16 6.33
CA GLY A 230 6.09 11.57 6.30
C GLY A 230 4.95 12.56 6.11
N PHE A 231 3.69 12.12 6.06
CA PHE A 231 2.54 13.05 6.07
C PHE A 231 2.49 13.81 7.40
N LYS A 232 1.91 15.02 7.35
CA LYS A 232 1.81 15.92 8.50
C LYS A 232 0.35 16.31 8.76
N ASP A 233 -0.03 16.26 10.05
CA ASP A 233 -1.37 16.63 10.48
C ASP A 233 -1.68 18.09 10.20
N ASN A 234 -2.89 18.34 9.68
CA ASN A 234 -3.39 19.68 9.29
C ASN A 234 -2.53 20.42 8.24
N GLU A 235 -1.53 19.75 7.63
CA GLU A 235 -0.73 20.32 6.55
C GLU A 235 -0.92 19.54 5.24
N THR A 236 -0.81 18.20 5.27
CA THR A 236 -0.89 17.33 4.09
C THR A 236 -1.98 16.26 4.21
N SER A 237 -2.58 16.12 5.37
CA SER A 237 -3.71 15.24 5.67
C SER A 237 -4.30 15.62 7.03
N ILE A 238 -5.42 15.02 7.41
CA ILE A 238 -6.00 15.14 8.75
C ILE A 238 -5.78 13.82 9.49
N PHE A 239 -5.06 13.86 10.60
CA PHE A 239 -4.79 12.65 11.36
C PHE A 239 -5.98 12.27 12.23
N ILE A 240 -6.41 11.01 12.08
CA ILE A 240 -7.49 10.42 12.85
C ILE A 240 -7.05 9.16 13.59
N ASN A 241 -7.78 8.85 14.63
CA ASN A 241 -7.68 7.62 15.39
C ASN A 241 -9.05 7.27 15.98
N GLU A 242 -9.17 6.16 16.69
CA GLU A 242 -10.43 5.70 17.28
C GLU A 242 -11.08 6.67 18.29
N LYS A 243 -10.36 7.69 18.77
CA LYS A 243 -10.85 8.64 19.79
C LYS A 243 -11.34 9.96 19.19
N ASN A 244 -10.76 10.39 18.03
CA ASN A 244 -10.99 11.73 17.48
C ASN A 244 -11.64 11.75 16.09
N TYR A 245 -11.86 10.60 15.44
CA TYR A 245 -12.30 10.56 14.04
C TYR A 245 -13.65 11.25 13.82
N GLU A 246 -14.62 11.06 14.71
CA GLU A 246 -15.93 11.70 14.57
C GLU A 246 -15.83 13.22 14.72
N GLU A 247 -15.06 13.71 15.70
CA GLU A 247 -14.80 15.14 15.89
C GLU A 247 -14.20 15.76 14.64
N LYS A 248 -13.17 15.11 14.06
CA LYS A 248 -12.51 15.58 12.83
C LYS A 248 -13.45 15.57 11.62
N PHE A 249 -14.30 14.55 11.51
CA PHE A 249 -15.33 14.53 10.46
C PHE A 249 -16.35 15.65 10.62
N HIS A 250 -16.82 15.90 11.84
CA HIS A 250 -17.75 16.99 12.13
C HIS A 250 -17.13 18.37 11.90
N GLU A 251 -15.85 18.56 12.20
CA GLU A 251 -15.12 19.79 11.87
C GLU A 251 -15.18 20.08 10.37
N TYR A 252 -14.92 19.10 9.52
CA TYR A 252 -15.04 19.23 8.06
C TYR A 252 -16.50 19.46 7.62
N LEU A 253 -17.43 18.62 8.11
CA LEU A 253 -18.82 18.63 7.67
C LEU A 253 -19.57 19.91 8.05
N SER A 254 -19.17 20.56 9.15
CA SER A 254 -19.77 21.82 9.62
C SER A 254 -19.42 23.02 8.74
N ASP A 255 -18.28 22.98 8.03
CA ASP A 255 -17.79 24.06 7.17
C ASP A 255 -17.02 23.52 5.96
N VAL A 256 -17.74 22.84 5.05
CA VAL A 256 -17.15 22.20 3.88
C VAL A 256 -16.60 23.18 2.84
N GLU A 257 -16.97 24.45 2.92
CA GLU A 257 -16.50 25.52 2.02
C GLU A 257 -15.22 26.21 2.54
N ASN A 258 -14.70 25.80 3.69
CA ASN A 258 -13.49 26.38 4.22
C ASN A 258 -12.29 26.08 3.33
N LYS A 259 -11.61 27.10 2.87
CA LYS A 259 -10.47 27.02 1.96
C LYS A 259 -9.31 26.18 2.50
N LYS A 260 -9.19 26.04 3.83
CA LYS A 260 -8.15 25.19 4.45
C LYS A 260 -8.22 23.73 3.96
N TRP A 261 -9.43 23.23 3.64
CA TRP A 261 -9.58 21.84 3.20
C TRP A 261 -8.96 21.59 1.82
N GLU A 262 -9.16 22.52 0.90
CA GLU A 262 -8.52 22.49 -0.42
C GLU A 262 -7.01 22.68 -0.32
N GLU A 263 -6.54 23.56 0.56
CA GLU A 263 -5.12 23.76 0.80
C GLU A 263 -4.44 22.49 1.31
N ILE A 264 -5.00 21.84 2.34
CA ILE A 264 -4.49 20.57 2.88
C ILE A 264 -4.51 19.48 1.80
N ALA A 265 -5.59 19.38 1.02
CA ALA A 265 -5.71 18.40 -0.05
C ALA A 265 -4.66 18.61 -1.15
N ASN A 266 -4.41 19.86 -1.55
CA ASN A 266 -3.38 20.21 -2.54
C ASN A 266 -1.97 19.93 -2.04
N ASN A 267 -1.68 20.28 -0.79
CA ASN A 267 -0.40 19.98 -0.15
C ASN A 267 -0.18 18.46 -0.07
N GLY A 268 -1.21 17.72 0.30
CA GLY A 268 -1.22 16.25 0.31
C GLY A 268 -0.97 15.65 -1.07
N LYS A 269 -1.62 16.18 -2.11
CA LYS A 269 -1.40 15.77 -3.50
C LYS A 269 0.04 15.95 -3.93
N ASN A 270 0.58 17.14 -3.72
CA ASN A 270 1.95 17.47 -4.10
C ASN A 270 2.96 16.59 -3.37
N PHE A 271 2.74 16.38 -2.07
CA PHE A 271 3.58 15.49 -1.26
C PHE A 271 3.52 14.05 -1.75
N ALA A 272 2.32 13.52 -2.02
CA ALA A 272 2.14 12.15 -2.46
C ALA A 272 2.76 11.89 -3.84
N ILE A 273 2.50 12.75 -4.83
CA ILE A 273 3.07 12.63 -6.17
C ILE A 273 4.60 12.71 -6.13
N LYS A 274 5.16 13.59 -5.30
CA LYS A 274 6.62 13.75 -5.18
C LYS A 274 7.30 12.53 -4.58
N ASN A 275 6.71 11.89 -3.57
CA ASN A 275 7.41 10.93 -2.71
C ASN A 275 7.00 9.46 -2.96
N PHE A 276 5.87 9.19 -3.62
CA PHE A 276 5.32 7.84 -3.79
C PHE A 276 5.07 7.47 -5.25
N ASN A 277 5.60 8.25 -6.21
CA ASN A 277 5.45 7.93 -7.62
C ASN A 277 6.26 6.68 -8.00
N ASN A 278 5.77 5.99 -9.00
CA ASN A 278 6.33 4.72 -9.44
C ASN A 278 7.73 4.87 -10.08
N ASP A 279 8.03 6.00 -10.70
CA ASP A 279 9.34 6.21 -11.35
C ASP A 279 10.43 6.38 -10.28
N LEU A 280 10.16 7.15 -9.21
CA LEU A 280 11.05 7.23 -8.05
C LEU A 280 11.24 5.85 -7.38
N GLY A 281 10.17 5.05 -7.28
CA GLY A 281 10.26 3.69 -6.77
C GLY A 281 11.12 2.78 -7.66
N ALA A 282 11.06 2.97 -8.97
CA ALA A 282 11.91 2.25 -9.93
C ALA A 282 13.37 2.68 -9.82
N ASP A 283 13.65 3.98 -9.62
CA ASP A 283 15.01 4.47 -9.38
C ASP A 283 15.63 3.86 -8.12
N HIS A 284 14.90 3.84 -7.01
CA HIS A 284 15.38 3.22 -5.77
C HIS A 284 15.58 1.71 -5.89
N LEU A 285 14.79 1.02 -6.71
CA LEU A 285 15.00 -0.40 -7.02
C LEU A 285 16.25 -0.58 -7.89
N ALA A 286 16.47 0.28 -8.88
CA ALA A 286 17.67 0.25 -9.71
C ALA A 286 18.93 0.50 -8.86
N ASP A 287 18.88 1.45 -7.92
CA ASP A 287 19.98 1.66 -6.95
C ASP A 287 20.27 0.39 -6.15
N LEU A 288 19.22 -0.25 -5.61
CA LEU A 288 19.38 -1.51 -4.86
C LEU A 288 19.96 -2.63 -5.72
N MET A 289 19.53 -2.76 -6.97
CA MET A 289 20.06 -3.76 -7.91
C MET A 289 21.55 -3.52 -8.20
N GLN A 290 21.95 -2.26 -8.41
CA GLN A 290 23.35 -1.91 -8.64
C GLN A 290 24.26 -2.13 -7.41
N GLU A 291 23.72 -2.04 -6.19
CA GLU A 291 24.44 -2.37 -4.96
C GLU A 291 24.74 -3.88 -4.83
N LEU A 292 24.05 -4.74 -5.58
CA LEU A 292 24.14 -6.20 -5.46
C LEU A 292 24.96 -6.87 -6.57
N ILE A 293 25.20 -6.19 -7.66
CA ILE A 293 26.06 -6.63 -8.79
C ILE A 293 27.40 -5.91 -8.77
#